data_d59cd165bcdde2ad7443c8d2f23cf6ce
#
_entry.id   d59cd165bcdde2ad7443c8d2f23cf6ce
#
_cell.length_a   1.000
_cell.length_b   1.000
_cell.length_c   1.000
_cell.angle_alpha   90.00
_cell.angle_beta   90.00
_cell.angle_gamma   90.00
#
_symmetry.space_group_name_H-M   'P 1'
#
loop_
_entity.id
_entity.type
_entity.pdbx_description
1 polymer ?
#
loop_
_entity_poly.entity_id
_entity_poly.type
_entity_poly.pdbx_seq_one_letter_code
_entity_poly.pdbx_strand_id
1 'polypeptide(L)'
;PPENPTPHGVDALREALTVQKEIMRRLPGEYCWTEAEAIARMQERVRDFTAEEFKKLDWEGRMDWRFVEGEKRYQARFAETLLATHADLAARKLTPDAPNNKNEERHRLHEKMEREGSASADITLRTSIRMSDEAFAAALEKARAEGRDAVHVRAWLALPAACPSQSHITLDRFTETPAHIAAEDAPQRTVCWEADLTENRTFGAEYSYRETAVY
;
A
#
# COMPACT_ATOMS: atom_id res chain seq x y z
N PRO A 1 -9.86 -6.14 -44.33
CA PRO A 1 -8.61 -5.72 -43.75
C PRO A 1 -8.94 -4.94 -42.49
N PRO A 2 -8.26 -5.19 -41.33
CA PRO A 2 -8.48 -4.37 -40.17
C PRO A 2 -8.13 -2.91 -40.51
N GLU A 3 -9.03 -1.99 -40.20
CA GLU A 3 -8.79 -0.56 -40.37
C GLU A 3 -7.54 -0.19 -39.56
N ASN A 4 -6.65 0.59 -40.15
CA ASN A 4 -5.47 1.10 -39.46
C ASN A 4 -5.93 1.82 -38.19
N PRO A 5 -5.38 1.50 -37.01
CA PRO A 5 -5.77 2.14 -35.78
C PRO A 5 -5.59 3.66 -35.91
N THR A 6 -6.61 4.41 -35.50
CA THR A 6 -6.53 5.88 -35.46
C THR A 6 -5.41 6.30 -34.49
N PRO A 7 -4.78 7.49 -34.65
CA PRO A 7 -3.75 7.98 -33.72
C PRO A 7 -4.19 7.91 -32.25
N HIS A 8 -5.44 8.22 -31.95
CA HIS A 8 -6.01 8.07 -30.60
C HIS A 8 -6.05 6.61 -30.13
N GLY A 9 -6.30 5.64 -31.02
CA GLY A 9 -6.25 4.21 -30.66
C GLY A 9 -4.83 3.73 -30.37
N VAL A 10 -3.82 4.28 -31.03
CA VAL A 10 -2.41 3.93 -30.78
C VAL A 10 -1.95 4.45 -29.41
N ASP A 11 -2.33 5.66 -29.03
CA ASP A 11 -1.95 6.24 -27.75
C ASP A 11 -2.67 5.52 -26.59
N ALA A 12 -3.95 5.22 -26.71
CA ALA A 12 -4.66 4.39 -25.75
C ALA A 12 -4.04 2.98 -25.59
N LEU A 13 -3.58 2.37 -26.70
CA LEU A 13 -2.89 1.09 -26.64
C LEU A 13 -1.53 1.21 -25.94
N ARG A 14 -0.75 2.25 -26.19
CA ARG A 14 0.53 2.51 -25.49
C ARG A 14 0.32 2.69 -24.00
N GLU A 15 -0.70 3.45 -23.62
CA GLU A 15 -1.07 3.65 -22.21
C GLU A 15 -1.44 2.31 -21.54
N ALA A 16 -2.32 1.53 -22.18
CA ALA A 16 -2.69 0.20 -21.69
C ALA A 16 -1.50 -0.75 -21.55
N LEU A 17 -0.59 -0.77 -22.52
CA LEU A 17 0.64 -1.57 -22.47
C LEU A 17 1.59 -1.09 -21.36
N THR A 18 1.67 0.21 -21.12
CA THR A 18 2.47 0.77 -20.01
C THR A 18 1.94 0.32 -18.67
N VAL A 19 0.62 0.36 -18.47
CA VAL A 19 -0.04 -0.14 -17.26
C VAL A 19 0.20 -1.64 -17.08
N GLN A 20 0.02 -2.44 -18.14
CA GLN A 20 0.25 -3.89 -18.08
C GLN A 20 1.72 -4.22 -17.75
N LYS A 21 2.66 -3.50 -18.35
CA LYS A 21 4.10 -3.66 -18.05
C LYS A 21 4.40 -3.36 -16.57
N GLU A 22 3.80 -2.33 -16.01
CA GLU A 22 3.98 -2.00 -14.59
C GLU A 22 3.34 -3.05 -13.67
N ILE A 23 2.15 -3.57 -14.02
CA ILE A 23 1.53 -4.69 -13.30
C ILE A 23 2.45 -5.91 -13.30
N MET A 24 2.96 -6.30 -14.46
CA MET A 24 3.88 -7.43 -14.59
C MET A 24 5.17 -7.24 -13.79
N ARG A 25 5.69 -6.02 -13.72
CA ARG A 25 6.88 -5.69 -12.93
C ARG A 25 6.65 -5.82 -11.43
N ARG A 26 5.43 -5.54 -10.94
CA ARG A 26 5.06 -5.63 -9.51
C ARG A 26 4.68 -7.04 -9.09
N LEU A 27 4.19 -7.85 -10.02
CA LEU A 27 3.62 -9.16 -9.74
C LEU A 27 4.55 -10.08 -8.91
N PRO A 28 5.88 -10.18 -9.18
CA PRO A 28 6.78 -11.00 -8.37
C PRO A 28 6.91 -10.56 -6.90
N GLY A 29 6.71 -9.27 -6.62
CA GLY A 29 6.71 -8.75 -5.26
C GLY A 29 5.41 -9.02 -4.50
N GLU A 30 4.28 -9.07 -5.22
CA GLU A 30 2.97 -9.36 -4.65
C GLU A 30 2.70 -10.86 -4.49
N TYR A 31 3.21 -11.68 -5.42
CA TYR A 31 3.09 -13.14 -5.42
C TYR A 31 4.50 -13.73 -5.37
N CYS A 32 5.03 -13.84 -4.17
CA CYS A 32 6.45 -14.12 -3.95
C CYS A 32 6.74 -15.52 -3.37
N TRP A 33 5.74 -16.22 -2.79
CA TRP A 33 5.98 -17.49 -2.11
C TRP A 33 5.73 -18.69 -3.03
N THR A 34 6.70 -19.60 -3.12
CA THR A 34 6.50 -20.95 -3.67
C THR A 34 5.61 -21.77 -2.73
N GLU A 35 5.10 -22.92 -3.20
CA GLU A 35 4.30 -23.83 -2.36
C GLU A 35 5.10 -24.27 -1.11
N ALA A 36 6.36 -24.64 -1.28
CA ALA A 36 7.20 -25.10 -0.17
C ALA A 36 7.44 -23.99 0.86
N GLU A 37 7.75 -22.77 0.42
CA GLU A 37 7.94 -21.62 1.30
C GLU A 37 6.63 -21.23 2.00
N ALA A 38 5.50 -21.28 1.29
CA ALA A 38 4.20 -21.00 1.85
C ALA A 38 3.80 -22.01 2.94
N ILE A 39 4.05 -23.31 2.72
CA ILE A 39 3.85 -24.37 3.74
C ILE A 39 4.73 -24.09 4.96
N ALA A 40 6.03 -23.86 4.77
CA ALA A 40 6.97 -23.57 5.87
C ALA A 40 6.50 -22.35 6.68
N ARG A 41 6.06 -21.28 6.00
CA ARG A 41 5.56 -20.07 6.64
C ARG A 41 4.29 -20.28 7.47
N MET A 42 3.41 -21.20 7.06
CA MET A 42 2.25 -21.58 7.86
C MET A 42 2.66 -22.43 9.07
N GLN A 43 3.60 -23.37 8.90
CA GLN A 43 4.14 -24.20 9.99
C GLN A 43 4.82 -23.38 11.08
N GLU A 44 5.47 -22.28 10.74
CA GLU A 44 6.05 -21.31 11.69
C GLU A 44 5.00 -20.54 12.50
N ARG A 45 3.73 -20.54 12.06
CA ARG A 45 2.67 -19.70 12.66
C ARG A 45 1.52 -20.48 13.27
N VAL A 46 1.30 -21.71 12.81
CA VAL A 46 0.16 -22.55 13.19
C VAL A 46 0.64 -23.89 13.71
N ARG A 47 0.22 -24.25 14.91
CA ARG A 47 0.53 -25.53 15.53
C ARG A 47 0.00 -26.69 14.68
N ASP A 48 0.82 -27.72 14.52
CA ASP A 48 0.46 -28.98 13.82
C ASP A 48 -0.07 -28.78 12.39
N PHE A 49 0.36 -27.68 11.73
CA PHE A 49 -0.01 -27.42 10.34
C PHE A 49 0.73 -28.34 9.39
N THR A 50 -0.01 -29.01 8.48
CA THR A 50 0.58 -29.99 7.56
C THR A 50 0.54 -29.53 6.10
N ALA A 51 1.37 -30.16 5.26
CA ALA A 51 1.34 -29.93 3.81
C ALA A 51 0.03 -30.38 3.17
N GLU A 52 -0.60 -31.43 3.71
CA GLU A 52 -1.91 -31.92 3.26
C GLU A 52 -3.01 -30.90 3.55
N GLU A 53 -2.97 -30.29 4.73
CA GLU A 53 -3.89 -29.21 5.10
C GLU A 53 -3.72 -28.00 4.17
N PHE A 54 -2.49 -27.63 3.84
CA PHE A 54 -2.21 -26.56 2.88
C PHE A 54 -2.81 -26.87 1.51
N LYS A 55 -2.58 -28.07 0.98
CA LYS A 55 -3.11 -28.50 -0.32
C LYS A 55 -4.64 -28.54 -0.35
N LYS A 56 -5.27 -28.91 0.77
CA LYS A 56 -6.72 -28.84 0.91
C LYS A 56 -7.25 -27.42 0.81
N LEU A 57 -6.64 -26.47 1.54
CA LEU A 57 -7.01 -25.05 1.50
C LEU A 57 -6.82 -24.46 0.10
N ASP A 58 -5.73 -24.83 -0.57
CA ASP A 58 -5.47 -24.41 -1.96
C ASP A 58 -6.53 -24.97 -2.93
N TRP A 59 -6.84 -26.25 -2.82
CA TRP A 59 -7.87 -26.91 -3.63
C TRP A 59 -9.27 -26.30 -3.43
N GLU A 60 -9.58 -25.90 -2.21
CA GLU A 60 -10.83 -25.21 -1.84
C GLU A 60 -10.88 -23.75 -2.30
N GLY A 61 -9.82 -23.25 -2.93
CA GLY A 61 -9.74 -21.86 -3.40
C GLY A 61 -9.65 -20.84 -2.27
N ARG A 62 -9.11 -21.22 -1.11
CA ARG A 62 -8.97 -20.36 0.06
C ARG A 62 -7.75 -19.46 0.02
N MET A 63 -6.88 -19.66 -0.96
CA MET A 63 -5.63 -18.93 -1.11
C MET A 63 -5.56 -18.22 -2.46
N ASP A 64 -5.09 -17.00 -2.46
CA ASP A 64 -4.83 -16.26 -3.69
C ASP A 64 -3.43 -16.60 -4.21
N TRP A 65 -3.36 -16.99 -5.48
CA TRP A 65 -2.13 -17.36 -6.17
C TRP A 65 -2.16 -16.94 -7.64
N ARG A 66 -1.00 -16.78 -8.22
CA ARG A 66 -0.78 -16.47 -9.64
C ARG A 66 0.36 -17.29 -10.21
N PHE A 67 0.35 -17.45 -11.54
CA PHE A 67 1.56 -17.86 -12.25
C PHE A 67 2.45 -16.62 -12.46
N VAL A 68 3.66 -16.69 -11.91
CA VAL A 68 4.71 -15.67 -12.05
C VAL A 68 5.92 -16.35 -12.66
N GLU A 69 6.33 -15.91 -13.84
CA GLU A 69 7.46 -16.49 -14.59
C GLU A 69 7.36 -18.02 -14.78
N GLY A 70 6.14 -18.51 -14.98
CA GLY A 70 5.86 -19.92 -15.21
C GLY A 70 5.73 -20.78 -13.95
N GLU A 71 5.90 -20.22 -12.76
CA GLU A 71 5.73 -20.92 -11.48
C GLU A 71 4.49 -20.42 -10.73
N LYS A 72 3.82 -21.34 -10.06
CA LYS A 72 2.73 -21.00 -9.15
C LYS A 72 3.29 -20.30 -7.90
N ARG A 73 2.84 -19.09 -7.65
CA ARG A 73 3.25 -18.26 -6.51
C ARG A 73 2.05 -17.80 -5.71
N TYR A 74 2.18 -17.81 -4.37
CA TYR A 74 1.15 -17.37 -3.45
C TYR A 74 1.38 -15.91 -3.06
N GLN A 75 0.27 -15.22 -2.79
CA GLN A 75 0.24 -13.81 -2.42
C GLN A 75 1.08 -13.54 -1.15
N ALA A 76 1.79 -12.43 -1.10
CA ALA A 76 2.74 -12.09 -0.03
C ALA A 76 2.13 -12.19 1.39
N ARG A 77 0.84 -11.83 1.55
CA ARG A 77 0.11 -11.83 2.82
C ARG A 77 -0.90 -12.98 2.96
N PHE A 78 -0.76 -14.06 2.20
CA PHE A 78 -1.72 -15.17 2.22
C PHE A 78 -1.91 -15.74 3.63
N ALA A 79 -0.85 -15.84 4.42
CA ALA A 79 -0.89 -16.42 5.77
C ALA A 79 -1.71 -15.54 6.72
N GLU A 80 -1.54 -14.22 6.66
CA GLU A 80 -2.35 -13.27 7.44
C GLU A 80 -3.83 -13.37 7.06
N THR A 81 -4.13 -13.48 5.77
CA THR A 81 -5.50 -13.65 5.27
C THR A 81 -6.12 -14.95 5.76
N LEU A 82 -5.42 -16.08 5.66
CA LEU A 82 -5.90 -17.36 6.18
C LEU A 82 -6.18 -17.29 7.68
N LEU A 83 -5.25 -16.75 8.46
CA LEU A 83 -5.41 -16.61 9.91
C LEU A 83 -6.54 -15.65 10.32
N ALA A 84 -6.89 -14.68 9.47
CA ALA A 84 -7.99 -13.77 9.71
C ALA A 84 -9.35 -14.36 9.32
N THR A 85 -9.39 -15.30 8.36
CA THR A 85 -10.64 -15.83 7.78
C THR A 85 -10.97 -17.24 8.22
N HIS A 86 -10.03 -17.98 8.84
CA HIS A 86 -10.24 -19.36 9.31
C HIS A 86 -10.06 -19.44 10.83
N ALA A 87 -11.17 -19.56 11.54
CA ALA A 87 -11.19 -19.57 13.01
C ALA A 87 -10.40 -20.74 13.62
N ASP A 88 -10.39 -21.90 12.97
CA ASP A 88 -9.63 -23.09 13.37
C ASP A 88 -8.12 -22.88 13.26
N LEU A 89 -7.64 -22.23 12.20
CA LEU A 89 -6.23 -21.82 12.06
C LEU A 89 -5.86 -20.75 13.08
N ALA A 90 -6.74 -19.78 13.28
CA ALA A 90 -6.55 -18.73 14.28
C ALA A 90 -6.42 -19.28 15.70
N ALA A 91 -7.22 -20.31 16.05
CA ALA A 91 -7.17 -20.97 17.36
C ALA A 91 -5.86 -21.75 17.60
N ARG A 92 -5.16 -22.14 16.53
CA ARG A 92 -3.89 -22.87 16.56
C ARG A 92 -2.65 -21.97 16.40
N LYS A 93 -2.82 -20.64 16.40
CA LYS A 93 -1.66 -19.73 16.31
C LYS A 93 -0.62 -20.02 17.39
N LEU A 94 0.65 -20.12 16.99
CA LEU A 94 1.79 -20.29 17.92
C LEU A 94 2.04 -19.03 18.74
N THR A 95 1.84 -17.86 18.12
CA THR A 95 1.93 -16.55 18.81
C THR A 95 0.54 -15.94 18.85
N PRO A 96 -0.08 -15.82 20.02
CA PRO A 96 -1.36 -15.11 20.15
C PRO A 96 -1.25 -13.67 19.64
N ASP A 97 -2.32 -13.18 19.05
CA ASP A 97 -2.39 -11.74 18.72
C ASP A 97 -2.30 -10.92 20.00
N ALA A 98 -1.61 -9.79 19.93
CA ALA A 98 -1.66 -8.83 21.03
C ALA A 98 -3.12 -8.41 21.28
N PRO A 99 -3.50 -8.14 22.54
CA PRO A 99 -4.84 -7.63 22.85
C PRO A 99 -5.19 -6.46 21.92
N ASN A 100 -6.22 -6.62 21.13
CA ASN A 100 -6.60 -5.64 20.13
C ASN A 100 -7.98 -5.09 20.42
N ASN A 101 -8.05 -3.94 21.06
CA ASN A 101 -9.29 -3.24 21.41
C ASN A 101 -9.98 -2.61 20.18
N LYS A 102 -9.37 -2.70 18.98
CA LYS A 102 -9.92 -2.07 17.76
C LYS A 102 -11.32 -2.55 17.40
N ASN A 103 -11.66 -3.79 17.71
CA ASN A 103 -13.02 -4.30 17.45
C ASN A 103 -14.02 -3.69 18.43
N GLU A 104 -13.68 -3.56 19.70
CA GLU A 104 -14.53 -2.90 20.70
C GLU A 104 -14.71 -1.42 20.39
N GLU A 105 -13.63 -0.73 19.99
CA GLU A 105 -13.68 0.66 19.56
C GLU A 105 -14.55 0.84 18.31
N ARG A 106 -14.47 -0.08 17.34
CA ARG A 106 -15.34 -0.10 16.16
C ARG A 106 -16.81 -0.31 16.54
N HIS A 107 -17.10 -1.25 17.44
CA HIS A 107 -18.48 -1.47 17.92
C HIS A 107 -19.03 -0.24 18.61
N ARG A 108 -18.28 0.37 19.53
CA ARG A 108 -18.70 1.63 20.20
C ARG A 108 -18.94 2.76 19.20
N LEU A 109 -18.07 2.88 18.20
CA LEU A 109 -18.24 3.88 17.13
C LEU A 109 -19.51 3.61 16.33
N HIS A 110 -19.76 2.35 15.96
CA HIS A 110 -20.94 1.94 15.22
C HIS A 110 -22.22 2.21 16.00
N GLU A 111 -22.31 1.79 17.27
CA GLU A 111 -23.43 2.09 18.17
C GLU A 111 -23.68 3.60 18.32
N LYS A 112 -22.58 4.38 18.38
CA LYS A 112 -22.69 5.84 18.41
C LYS A 112 -23.30 6.37 17.13
N MET A 113 -22.84 5.89 15.97
CA MET A 113 -23.35 6.32 14.67
C MET A 113 -24.81 5.92 14.47
N GLU A 114 -25.23 4.71 14.87
CA GLU A 114 -26.63 4.28 14.84
C GLU A 114 -27.54 5.21 15.68
N ARG A 115 -27.06 5.64 16.84
CA ARG A 115 -27.84 6.50 17.75
C ARG A 115 -27.86 7.97 17.32
N GLU A 116 -26.73 8.49 16.81
CA GLU A 116 -26.51 9.92 16.57
C GLU A 116 -26.53 10.28 15.07
N GLY A 117 -26.61 9.27 14.18
CA GLY A 117 -26.61 9.45 12.73
C GLY A 117 -25.22 9.73 12.15
N SER A 118 -24.25 10.08 13.00
CA SER A 118 -22.87 10.37 12.56
C SER A 118 -21.88 10.29 13.74
N ALA A 119 -20.60 10.18 13.39
CA ALA A 119 -19.51 10.34 14.34
C ALA A 119 -18.35 11.10 13.69
N SER A 120 -17.73 12.00 14.45
CA SER A 120 -16.59 12.79 13.97
C SER A 120 -15.40 12.60 14.90
N ALA A 121 -14.20 12.73 14.32
CA ALA A 121 -12.93 12.72 15.01
C ALA A 121 -12.01 13.81 14.43
N ASP A 122 -11.31 14.53 15.30
CA ASP A 122 -10.22 15.41 14.89
C ASP A 122 -8.92 14.58 14.84
N ILE A 123 -8.27 14.60 13.70
CA ILE A 123 -7.10 13.77 13.39
C ILE A 123 -5.92 14.69 13.12
N THR A 124 -4.80 14.44 13.80
CA THR A 124 -3.52 15.08 13.48
C THR A 124 -2.53 14.01 13.06
N LEU A 125 -1.90 14.19 11.92
CA LEU A 125 -0.96 13.24 11.34
C LEU A 125 0.37 13.91 11.03
N ARG A 126 1.43 13.11 11.23
CA ARG A 126 2.76 13.37 10.70
C ARG A 126 3.12 12.23 9.77
N THR A 127 3.34 12.54 8.50
CA THR A 127 3.73 11.58 7.47
C THR A 127 5.08 11.93 6.90
N SER A 128 5.85 10.93 6.49
CA SER A 128 7.15 11.17 5.84
C SER A 128 7.51 10.06 4.88
N ILE A 129 8.35 10.40 3.91
CA ILE A 129 8.95 9.47 2.95
C ILE A 129 10.44 9.74 2.84
N ARG A 130 11.24 8.67 2.80
CA ARG A 130 12.69 8.68 2.61
C ARG A 130 13.09 7.42 1.84
N MET A 131 14.06 7.52 0.97
CA MET A 131 14.68 6.33 0.37
C MET A 131 15.47 5.56 1.44
N SER A 132 15.65 4.25 1.29
CA SER A 132 16.64 3.55 2.11
C SER A 132 18.05 4.06 1.76
N ASP A 133 18.97 3.99 2.71
CA ASP A 133 20.33 4.50 2.48
C ASP A 133 21.06 3.71 1.39
N GLU A 134 20.79 2.39 1.29
CA GLU A 134 21.32 1.53 0.24
C GLU A 134 20.76 1.92 -1.15
N ALA A 135 19.45 2.16 -1.24
CA ALA A 135 18.81 2.55 -2.49
C ALA A 135 19.29 3.92 -2.96
N PHE A 136 19.49 4.87 -2.02
CA PHE A 136 20.02 6.19 -2.33
C PHE A 136 21.48 6.11 -2.80
N ALA A 137 22.32 5.33 -2.11
CA ALA A 137 23.73 5.14 -2.50
C ALA A 137 23.86 4.56 -3.92
N ALA A 138 23.08 3.50 -4.23
CA ALA A 138 23.06 2.91 -5.55
C ALA A 138 22.59 3.90 -6.65
N ALA A 139 21.57 4.71 -6.35
CA ALA A 139 21.08 5.74 -7.25
C ALA A 139 22.13 6.85 -7.50
N LEU A 140 22.88 7.23 -6.46
CA LEU A 140 23.93 8.25 -6.54
C LEU A 140 25.13 7.74 -7.34
N GLU A 141 25.55 6.48 -7.16
CA GLU A 141 26.60 5.85 -7.98
C GLU A 141 26.21 5.83 -9.45
N LYS A 142 24.97 5.45 -9.75
CA LYS A 142 24.44 5.48 -11.12
C LYS A 142 24.43 6.89 -11.69
N ALA A 143 23.99 7.88 -10.93
CA ALA A 143 24.00 9.29 -11.37
C ALA A 143 25.43 9.75 -11.70
N ARG A 144 26.41 9.41 -10.85
CA ARG A 144 27.83 9.76 -11.07
C ARG A 144 28.42 9.07 -12.32
N ALA A 145 28.06 7.82 -12.55
CA ALA A 145 28.46 7.11 -13.78
C ALA A 145 27.90 7.77 -15.06
N GLU A 146 26.77 8.48 -14.92
CA GLU A 146 26.14 9.27 -16.00
C GLU A 146 26.62 10.74 -16.03
N GLY A 147 27.63 11.12 -15.23
CA GLY A 147 28.19 12.47 -15.18
C GLY A 147 27.35 13.48 -14.40
N ARG A 148 26.49 13.02 -13.47
CA ARG A 148 25.66 13.86 -12.61
C ARG A 148 26.15 13.75 -11.16
N ASP A 149 26.21 14.84 -10.44
CA ASP A 149 26.67 14.88 -9.03
C ASP A 149 25.54 14.63 -8.03
N ALA A 150 24.30 14.59 -8.49
CA ALA A 150 23.10 14.45 -7.65
C ALA A 150 22.08 13.49 -8.22
N VAL A 151 21.22 12.98 -7.36
CA VAL A 151 20.05 12.16 -7.72
C VAL A 151 18.84 13.08 -7.83
N HIS A 152 18.23 13.17 -9.00
CA HIS A 152 16.96 13.85 -9.18
C HIS A 152 15.84 13.00 -8.58
N VAL A 153 15.13 13.53 -7.59
CA VAL A 153 14.03 12.85 -6.91
C VAL A 153 12.74 13.65 -7.01
N ARG A 154 11.63 12.90 -7.10
CA ARG A 154 10.29 13.40 -6.90
C ARG A 154 9.64 12.58 -5.81
N ALA A 155 9.17 13.22 -4.75
CA ALA A 155 8.50 12.58 -3.63
C ALA A 155 7.07 13.09 -3.51
N TRP A 156 6.11 12.19 -3.30
CA TRP A 156 4.70 12.54 -3.11
C TRP A 156 4.19 11.94 -1.81
N LEU A 157 3.44 12.74 -1.06
CA LEU A 157 2.65 12.26 0.08
C LEU A 157 1.18 12.64 -0.12
N ALA A 158 0.29 11.75 0.31
CA ALA A 158 -1.13 12.03 0.33
C ALA A 158 -1.46 13.08 1.40
N LEU A 159 -2.40 13.95 1.08
CA LEU A 159 -2.98 14.94 1.99
C LEU A 159 -4.48 14.73 2.09
N PRO A 160 -5.13 15.13 3.18
CA PRO A 160 -6.60 15.17 3.25
C PRO A 160 -7.15 16.13 2.20
N ALA A 161 -8.28 15.75 1.59
CA ALA A 161 -8.98 16.56 0.60
C ALA A 161 -10.35 16.99 1.15
N ALA A 162 -10.74 18.21 0.88
CA ALA A 162 -12.06 18.71 1.26
C ALA A 162 -13.16 17.91 0.53
N CYS A 163 -13.94 17.18 1.31
CA CYS A 163 -15.05 16.36 0.83
C CYS A 163 -16.10 16.19 1.94
N PRO A 164 -17.25 15.55 1.69
CA PRO A 164 -18.30 15.39 2.69
C PRO A 164 -17.84 14.74 4.01
N SER A 165 -16.82 13.86 3.95
CA SER A 165 -16.28 13.20 5.14
C SER A 165 -15.08 13.92 5.75
N GLN A 166 -14.41 14.81 5.02
CA GLN A 166 -13.19 15.49 5.49
C GLN A 166 -13.33 17.02 5.42
N SER A 167 -13.13 17.65 6.56
CA SER A 167 -13.27 19.11 6.73
C SER A 167 -12.24 19.67 7.72
N HIS A 168 -12.22 21.00 7.89
CA HIS A 168 -11.31 21.70 8.82
C HIS A 168 -9.83 21.32 8.60
N ILE A 169 -9.42 21.25 7.34
CA ILE A 169 -8.07 20.84 6.96
C ILE A 169 -7.09 21.97 7.22
N THR A 170 -6.04 21.66 7.97
CA THR A 170 -4.90 22.58 8.21
C THR A 170 -3.61 21.86 7.83
N LEU A 171 -2.80 22.50 7.00
CA LEU A 171 -1.44 22.05 6.70
C LEU A 171 -0.49 22.78 7.63
N ASP A 172 -0.02 22.09 8.69
CA ASP A 172 0.68 22.74 9.81
C ASP A 172 2.16 22.96 9.48
N ARG A 173 2.82 21.97 8.86
CA ARG A 173 4.24 22.01 8.59
C ARG A 173 4.67 21.10 7.46
N PHE A 174 5.69 21.52 6.70
CA PHE A 174 6.48 20.69 5.80
C PHE A 174 7.95 20.69 6.24
N THR A 175 8.65 19.58 6.03
CA THR A 175 10.11 19.48 6.32
C THR A 175 10.92 20.38 5.40
N GLU A 176 10.48 20.53 4.15
CA GLU A 176 11.05 21.42 3.13
C GLU A 176 9.90 22.05 2.34
N THR A 177 10.18 23.18 1.67
CA THR A 177 9.19 23.83 0.81
C THR A 177 8.77 22.90 -0.32
N PRO A 178 7.48 22.56 -0.46
CA PRO A 178 6.99 21.76 -1.55
C PRO A 178 7.13 22.47 -2.90
N ALA A 179 7.39 21.69 -3.95
CA ALA A 179 7.32 22.15 -5.33
C ALA A 179 5.87 22.38 -5.77
N HIS A 180 4.94 21.55 -5.27
CA HIS A 180 3.52 21.65 -5.59
C HIS A 180 2.66 21.09 -4.46
N ILE A 181 1.54 21.73 -4.20
CA ILE A 181 0.45 21.24 -3.35
C ILE A 181 -0.82 21.27 -4.19
N ALA A 182 -1.49 20.13 -4.33
CA ALA A 182 -2.75 20.03 -5.06
C ALA A 182 -3.86 20.82 -4.37
N ALA A 183 -4.85 21.29 -5.15
CA ALA A 183 -6.00 22.03 -4.64
C ALA A 183 -6.69 21.25 -3.50
N GLU A 184 -7.37 22.02 -2.61
CA GLU A 184 -7.92 21.43 -1.39
C GLU A 184 -9.00 20.37 -1.66
N ASP A 185 -9.74 20.54 -2.73
CA ASP A 185 -10.81 19.64 -3.19
C ASP A 185 -10.37 18.63 -4.26
N ALA A 186 -9.07 18.58 -4.59
CA ALA A 186 -8.58 17.67 -5.62
C ALA A 186 -8.76 16.21 -5.19
N PRO A 187 -9.36 15.35 -6.02
CA PRO A 187 -9.35 13.91 -5.79
C PRO A 187 -7.91 13.40 -5.60
N GLN A 188 -7.67 12.56 -4.59
CA GLN A 188 -6.31 12.09 -4.26
C GLN A 188 -5.32 13.25 -4.08
N ARG A 189 -5.70 14.27 -3.32
CA ARG A 189 -4.85 15.42 -3.00
C ARG A 189 -3.47 14.99 -2.52
N THR A 190 -2.43 15.57 -3.09
CA THR A 190 -1.03 15.26 -2.75
C THR A 190 -0.21 16.54 -2.59
N VAL A 191 0.87 16.40 -1.85
CA VAL A 191 2.01 17.33 -1.88
C VAL A 191 3.15 16.66 -2.63
N CYS A 192 3.89 17.43 -3.42
CA CYS A 192 5.05 17.00 -4.19
C CYS A 192 6.28 17.83 -3.84
N TRP A 193 7.41 17.14 -3.66
CA TRP A 193 8.73 17.74 -3.64
C TRP A 193 9.51 17.29 -4.86
N GLU A 194 10.32 18.18 -5.40
CA GLU A 194 11.24 17.90 -6.50
C GLU A 194 12.58 18.51 -6.13
N ALA A 195 13.63 17.69 -6.10
CA ALA A 195 14.95 18.10 -5.66
C ALA A 195 16.07 17.27 -6.27
N ASP A 196 17.24 17.88 -6.45
CA ASP A 196 18.49 17.21 -6.77
C ASP A 196 19.26 16.97 -5.46
N LEU A 197 19.42 15.70 -5.09
CA LEU A 197 19.97 15.31 -3.80
C LEU A 197 21.40 14.80 -3.93
N THR A 198 22.30 15.39 -3.16
CA THR A 198 23.69 14.89 -2.94
C THR A 198 23.77 14.04 -1.68
N GLU A 199 22.79 14.15 -0.79
CA GLU A 199 22.62 13.36 0.43
C GLU A 199 21.16 12.92 0.59
N ASN A 200 20.94 11.80 1.25
CA ASN A 200 19.59 11.25 1.46
C ASN A 200 18.80 12.11 2.45
N ARG A 201 17.59 12.51 2.06
CA ARG A 201 16.72 13.39 2.86
C ARG A 201 15.35 12.76 3.10
N THR A 202 14.69 13.28 4.13
CA THR A 202 13.31 12.95 4.47
C THR A 202 12.39 14.08 4.06
N PHE A 203 11.38 13.77 3.25
CA PHE A 203 10.28 14.68 2.93
C PHE A 203 9.10 14.34 3.83
N GLY A 204 8.50 15.34 4.47
CA GLY A 204 7.42 15.09 5.43
C GLY A 204 6.43 16.24 5.52
N ALA A 205 5.22 15.90 5.94
CA ALA A 205 4.13 16.82 6.19
C ALA A 205 3.48 16.54 7.54
N GLU A 206 3.11 17.60 8.25
CA GLU A 206 2.23 17.58 9.43
C GLU A 206 0.95 18.31 9.07
N TYR A 207 -0.19 17.70 9.36
CA TYR A 207 -1.49 18.27 9.05
C TYR A 207 -2.57 17.72 9.98
N SER A 208 -3.65 18.48 10.10
CA SER A 208 -4.82 18.11 10.87
C SER A 208 -6.09 18.29 10.05
N TYR A 209 -7.10 17.50 10.37
CA TYR A 209 -8.42 17.57 9.73
C TYR A 209 -9.47 16.89 10.61
N ARG A 210 -10.75 17.17 10.33
CA ARG A 210 -11.87 16.47 10.90
C ARG A 210 -12.38 15.43 9.92
N GLU A 211 -12.46 14.17 10.38
CA GLU A 211 -13.13 13.08 9.68
C GLU A 211 -14.54 12.93 10.27
N THR A 212 -15.55 12.83 9.41
CA THR A 212 -16.94 12.60 9.79
C THR A 212 -17.49 11.42 9.01
N ALA A 213 -17.86 10.35 9.72
CA ALA A 213 -18.58 9.23 9.17
C ALA A 213 -20.09 9.40 9.42
N VAL A 214 -20.89 9.13 8.40
CA VAL A 214 -22.37 9.18 8.46
C VAL A 214 -22.90 7.76 8.33
N TYR A 215 -23.94 7.43 9.13
CA TYR A 215 -24.60 6.13 9.12
C TYR A 215 -25.72 6.10 8.09
#